data_ca872d0f60ed9e3c3073b9f5c6598069
#
_entry.id   ca872d0f60ed9e3c3073b9f5c6598069
#
_cell.length_a   1.000
_cell.length_b   1.000
_cell.length_c   1.000
_cell.angle_alpha   90.00
_cell.angle_beta   90.00
_cell.angle_gamma   90.00
#
_symmetry.space_group_name_H-M   'P 1'
#
loop_
_entity.id
_entity.type
_entity.pdbx_description
1 polymer ?
#
loop_
_entity_poly.entity_id
_entity_poly.type
_entity_poly.pdbx_seq_one_letter_code
_entity_poly.pdbx_strand_id
1 'polypeptide(L)'
;PYIVQRAGEAVYSEAGKAQLKEQVAYYMKNAKVIYDGLKGAGYTVSGGVNAPYIWLKTPGNMTSWEFFDHLLADANVVGTPGSGFGPSGEGYFRLTAFGTYENTVEAVERIKKL
;
A
#
# COMPACT_ATOMS: atom_id res chain seq x y z
N PRO A 1 2.14 1.71 29.59
CA PRO A 1 1.38 2.80 30.20
C PRO A 1 -0.11 2.46 30.31
N TYR A 2 -0.76 2.90 31.36
CA TYR A 2 -2.17 2.56 31.66
C TYR A 2 -3.14 2.96 30.52
N ILE A 3 -2.95 4.16 29.95
CA ILE A 3 -3.80 4.66 28.85
C ILE A 3 -3.78 3.71 27.65
N VAL A 4 -2.59 3.24 27.28
CA VAL A 4 -2.41 2.31 26.13
C VAL A 4 -3.07 0.96 26.43
N GLN A 5 -2.98 0.47 27.65
CA GLN A 5 -3.64 -0.77 28.06
C GLN A 5 -5.17 -0.65 28.02
N ARG A 6 -5.72 0.49 28.47
CA ARG A 6 -7.17 0.76 28.39
C ARG A 6 -7.64 0.91 26.93
N ALA A 7 -6.83 1.54 26.08
CA ALA A 7 -7.11 1.62 24.65
C ALA A 7 -7.11 0.22 24.00
N GLY A 8 -6.13 -0.62 24.36
CA GLY A 8 -6.08 -2.01 23.89
C GLY A 8 -7.31 -2.84 24.32
N GLU A 9 -7.74 -2.67 25.56
CA GLU A 9 -8.96 -3.31 26.07
C GLU A 9 -10.22 -2.86 25.31
N ALA A 10 -10.33 -1.57 25.01
CA ALA A 10 -11.48 -0.99 24.31
C ALA A 10 -11.68 -1.58 22.90
N VAL A 11 -10.59 -2.03 22.23
CA VAL A 11 -10.65 -2.71 20.93
C VAL A 11 -11.49 -3.98 20.98
N TYR A 12 -11.52 -4.68 22.12
CA TYR A 12 -12.28 -5.92 22.30
C TYR A 12 -13.73 -5.71 22.68
N SER A 13 -14.16 -4.47 22.94
CA SER A 13 -15.58 -4.16 23.13
C SER A 13 -16.37 -4.36 21.82
N GLU A 14 -17.68 -4.52 21.90
CA GLU A 14 -18.53 -4.65 20.70
C GLU A 14 -18.41 -3.42 19.78
N ALA A 15 -18.37 -2.21 20.34
CA ALA A 15 -18.16 -0.98 19.59
C ALA A 15 -16.77 -0.95 18.95
N GLY A 16 -15.70 -1.34 19.67
CA GLY A 16 -14.34 -1.40 19.17
C GLY A 16 -14.19 -2.40 18.01
N LYS A 17 -14.76 -3.58 18.14
CA LYS A 17 -14.76 -4.59 17.06
C LYS A 17 -15.49 -4.10 15.82
N ALA A 18 -16.63 -3.41 15.96
CA ALA A 18 -17.38 -2.86 14.84
C ALA A 18 -16.55 -1.81 14.09
N GLN A 19 -15.95 -0.85 14.82
CA GLN A 19 -15.10 0.17 14.24
C GLN A 19 -13.86 -0.41 13.53
N LEU A 20 -13.22 -1.41 14.13
CA LEU A 20 -12.09 -2.10 13.52
C LEU A 20 -12.47 -2.77 12.20
N LYS A 21 -13.62 -3.44 12.17
CA LYS A 21 -14.10 -4.10 10.96
C LYS A 21 -14.34 -3.10 9.82
N GLU A 22 -14.92 -1.95 10.11
CA GLU A 22 -15.11 -0.87 9.14
C GLU A 22 -13.79 -0.31 8.64
N GLN A 23 -12.84 -0.04 9.55
CA GLN A 23 -11.54 0.49 9.20
C GLN A 23 -10.72 -0.48 8.34
N VAL A 24 -10.70 -1.76 8.70
CA VAL A 24 -10.03 -2.79 7.91
C VAL A 24 -10.68 -2.91 6.52
N ALA A 25 -12.00 -2.90 6.45
CA ALA A 25 -12.71 -2.94 5.16
C ALA A 25 -12.36 -1.73 4.28
N TYR A 26 -12.22 -0.55 4.87
CA TYR A 26 -11.77 0.66 4.16
C TYR A 26 -10.37 0.49 3.57
N TYR A 27 -9.41 0.02 4.36
CA TYR A 27 -8.04 -0.22 3.87
C TYR A 27 -8.01 -1.31 2.79
N MET A 28 -8.80 -2.37 2.93
CA MET A 28 -8.87 -3.43 1.92
C MET A 28 -9.53 -2.96 0.63
N LYS A 29 -10.47 -2.03 0.70
CA LYS A 29 -11.02 -1.36 -0.49
C LYS A 29 -9.92 -0.57 -1.23
N ASN A 30 -9.10 0.19 -0.51
CA ASN A 30 -7.97 0.90 -1.10
C ASN A 30 -6.96 -0.08 -1.71
N ALA A 31 -6.63 -1.17 -1.01
CA ALA A 31 -5.73 -2.20 -1.51
C ALA A 31 -6.21 -2.80 -2.84
N LYS A 32 -7.52 -3.03 -2.95
CA LYS A 32 -8.13 -3.51 -4.19
C LYS A 32 -7.99 -2.51 -5.34
N VAL A 33 -8.19 -1.21 -5.08
CA VAL A 33 -7.99 -0.15 -6.07
C VAL A 33 -6.55 -0.15 -6.59
N ILE A 34 -5.57 -0.22 -5.68
CA ILE A 34 -4.15 -0.26 -6.05
C ILE A 34 -3.87 -1.53 -6.88
N TYR A 35 -4.26 -2.69 -6.39
CA TYR A 35 -4.00 -3.98 -7.04
C TYR A 35 -4.60 -4.03 -8.45
N ASP A 36 -5.90 -3.77 -8.57
CA ASP A 36 -6.61 -3.86 -9.84
C ASP A 36 -6.11 -2.82 -10.85
N GLY A 37 -5.87 -1.58 -10.37
CA GLY A 37 -5.40 -0.49 -11.21
C GLY A 37 -4.01 -0.74 -11.79
N LEU A 38 -3.06 -1.18 -10.96
CA LEU A 38 -1.69 -1.45 -11.40
C LEU A 38 -1.60 -2.73 -12.24
N LYS A 39 -2.35 -3.77 -11.88
CA LYS A 39 -2.43 -4.98 -12.69
C LYS A 39 -3.03 -4.69 -14.08
N GLY A 40 -4.09 -3.88 -14.14
CA GLY A 40 -4.69 -3.43 -15.38
C GLY A 40 -3.75 -2.57 -16.26
N ALA A 41 -2.80 -1.89 -15.65
CA ALA A 41 -1.75 -1.13 -16.34
C ALA A 41 -0.53 -1.98 -16.77
N GLY A 42 -0.56 -3.29 -16.53
CA GLY A 42 0.49 -4.21 -16.94
C GLY A 42 1.61 -4.45 -15.91
N TYR A 43 1.50 -3.89 -14.71
CA TYR A 43 2.45 -4.18 -13.64
C TYR A 43 2.25 -5.58 -13.05
N THR A 44 3.34 -6.21 -12.66
CA THR A 44 3.30 -7.45 -11.88
C THR A 44 3.13 -7.09 -10.40
N VAL A 45 1.98 -7.42 -9.84
CA VAL A 45 1.62 -7.09 -8.46
C VAL A 45 1.16 -8.31 -7.67
N SER A 46 1.40 -8.29 -6.37
CA SER A 46 0.95 -9.31 -5.41
C SER A 46 0.56 -8.66 -4.07
N GLY A 47 -0.10 -9.41 -3.21
CA GLY A 47 -0.58 -8.92 -1.91
C GLY A 47 -1.96 -8.29 -1.97
N GLY A 48 -2.31 -7.50 -0.97
CA GLY A 48 -3.60 -6.79 -0.89
C GLY A 48 -4.81 -7.68 -0.54
N VAL A 49 -4.60 -8.92 -0.06
CA VAL A 49 -5.67 -9.87 0.31
C VAL A 49 -5.79 -10.00 1.82
N ASN A 50 -4.70 -10.33 2.51
CA ASN A 50 -4.67 -10.54 3.95
C ASN A 50 -4.01 -9.38 4.73
N ALA A 51 -3.45 -8.42 4.01
CA ALA A 51 -2.84 -7.22 4.56
C ALA A 51 -2.97 -6.07 3.57
N PRO A 52 -3.02 -4.82 4.04
CA PRO A 52 -3.18 -3.64 3.19
C PRO A 52 -1.85 -3.21 2.56
N TYR A 53 -1.07 -4.17 2.09
CA TYR A 53 0.22 -3.97 1.41
C TYR A 53 0.20 -4.63 0.05
N ILE A 54 0.67 -3.91 -0.96
CA ILE A 54 0.84 -4.38 -2.32
C ILE A 54 2.32 -4.34 -2.68
N TRP A 55 2.84 -5.46 -3.16
CA TRP A 55 4.15 -5.57 -3.74
C TRP A 55 4.06 -5.46 -5.25
N LEU A 56 4.87 -4.60 -5.81
CA LEU A 56 5.00 -4.37 -7.24
C LEU A 56 6.42 -4.76 -7.66
N LYS A 57 6.55 -5.55 -8.73
CA LYS A 57 7.84 -5.77 -9.37
C LYS A 57 8.20 -4.54 -10.20
N THR A 58 9.41 -3.97 -10.02
CA THR A 58 9.85 -2.79 -10.76
C THR A 58 9.88 -3.07 -12.26
N PRO A 59 9.42 -2.13 -13.10
CA PRO A 59 9.43 -2.31 -14.55
C PRO A 59 10.86 -2.16 -15.12
N GLY A 60 11.10 -2.73 -16.29
CA GLY A 60 12.30 -2.48 -17.09
C GLY A 60 13.63 -2.82 -16.40
N ASN A 61 13.63 -3.74 -15.44
CA ASN A 61 14.80 -4.08 -14.62
C ASN A 61 15.37 -2.90 -13.78
N MET A 62 14.54 -1.89 -13.48
CA MET A 62 14.92 -0.84 -12.54
C MET A 62 15.20 -1.43 -11.16
N THR A 63 16.21 -0.89 -10.48
CA THR A 63 16.40 -1.13 -9.06
C THR A 63 15.26 -0.54 -8.25
N SER A 64 15.10 -1.00 -7.01
CA SER A 64 14.05 -0.48 -6.12
C SER A 64 14.17 1.03 -5.89
N TRP A 65 15.40 1.57 -5.84
CA TRP A 65 15.64 3.01 -5.66
C TRP A 65 15.44 3.82 -6.95
N GLU A 66 15.84 3.31 -8.10
CA GLU A 66 15.55 3.97 -9.38
C GLU A 66 14.04 4.10 -9.59
N PHE A 67 13.27 3.08 -9.23
CA PHE A 67 11.81 3.16 -9.31
C PHE A 67 11.22 4.13 -8.28
N PHE A 68 11.81 4.26 -7.08
CA PHE A 68 11.43 5.28 -6.10
C PHE A 68 11.59 6.69 -6.68
N ASP A 69 12.75 6.98 -7.25
CA ASP A 69 13.04 8.29 -7.84
C ASP A 69 12.09 8.59 -9.01
N HIS A 70 11.82 7.60 -9.86
CA HIS A 70 10.89 7.71 -10.98
C HIS A 70 9.46 8.00 -10.52
N LEU A 71 8.94 7.26 -9.52
CA LEU A 71 7.61 7.52 -8.96
C LEU A 71 7.49 8.90 -8.33
N LEU A 72 8.52 9.33 -7.61
CA LEU A 72 8.52 10.63 -6.96
C LEU A 72 8.56 11.77 -7.98
N ALA A 73 9.45 11.69 -8.98
CA ALA A 73 9.64 12.74 -9.96
C ALA A 73 8.46 12.87 -10.94
N ASP A 74 7.96 11.76 -11.45
CA ASP A 74 7.03 11.76 -12.57
C ASP A 74 5.56 11.56 -12.16
N ALA A 75 5.31 10.89 -11.02
CA ALA A 75 3.95 10.67 -10.51
C ALA A 75 3.63 11.41 -9.21
N ASN A 76 4.61 12.00 -8.53
CA ASN A 76 4.47 12.56 -7.17
C ASN A 76 3.86 11.54 -6.18
N VAL A 77 4.32 10.30 -6.26
CA VAL A 77 3.90 9.20 -5.40
C VAL A 77 5.10 8.68 -4.62
N VAL A 78 4.90 8.46 -3.33
CA VAL A 78 5.91 7.91 -2.43
C VAL A 78 5.48 6.53 -1.95
N GLY A 79 6.40 5.59 -1.98
CA GLY A 79 6.23 4.26 -1.42
C GLY A 79 7.56 3.77 -0.84
N THR A 80 7.70 2.48 -0.62
CA THR A 80 8.90 1.94 0.01
C THR A 80 9.67 1.04 -0.95
N PRO A 81 10.95 1.37 -1.27
CA PRO A 81 11.80 0.47 -2.04
C PRO A 81 11.91 -0.90 -1.38
N GLY A 82 11.77 -1.97 -2.15
CA GLY A 82 11.82 -3.32 -1.61
C GLY A 82 13.16 -3.67 -0.99
N SER A 83 14.26 -3.14 -1.51
CA SER A 83 15.60 -3.29 -0.93
C SER A 83 15.71 -2.80 0.52
N GLY A 84 14.82 -1.90 0.97
CA GLY A 84 14.71 -1.47 2.37
C GLY A 84 14.28 -2.59 3.33
N PHE A 85 13.76 -3.71 2.81
CA PHE A 85 13.37 -4.91 3.58
C PHE A 85 14.41 -6.04 3.49
N GLY A 86 15.53 -5.77 2.86
CA GLY A 86 16.63 -6.73 2.70
C GLY A 86 16.92 -7.07 1.23
N PRO A 87 17.99 -7.84 0.96
CA PRO A 87 18.46 -8.12 -0.41
C PRO A 87 17.42 -8.79 -1.29
N SER A 88 16.55 -9.62 -0.72
CA SER A 88 15.48 -10.32 -1.45
C SER A 88 14.37 -9.37 -1.96
N GLY A 89 14.32 -8.14 -1.45
CA GLY A 89 13.38 -7.11 -1.88
C GLY A 89 13.87 -6.28 -3.06
N GLU A 90 15.12 -6.47 -3.50
CA GLU A 90 15.63 -5.73 -4.67
C GLU A 90 14.84 -6.05 -5.94
N GLY A 91 14.54 -5.02 -6.73
CA GLY A 91 13.65 -5.14 -7.90
C GLY A 91 12.16 -5.21 -7.56
N TYR A 92 11.81 -4.90 -6.31
CA TYR A 92 10.42 -4.77 -5.85
C TYR A 92 10.18 -3.44 -5.16
N PHE A 93 8.90 -3.08 -5.08
CA PHE A 93 8.44 -1.85 -4.44
C PHE A 93 7.16 -2.10 -3.65
N ARG A 94 7.07 -1.60 -2.42
CA ARG A 94 5.88 -1.79 -1.58
C ARG A 94 5.03 -0.53 -1.54
N LEU A 95 3.76 -0.69 -1.85
CA LEU A 95 2.71 0.30 -1.68
C LEU A 95 1.82 -0.06 -0.48
N THR A 96 1.28 0.96 0.19
CA THR A 96 0.40 0.80 1.33
C THR A 96 -0.99 1.37 1.03
N ALA A 97 -2.01 0.79 1.64
CA ALA A 97 -3.40 1.18 1.43
C ALA A 97 -3.99 2.00 2.60
N PHE A 98 -3.15 2.65 3.41
CA PHE A 98 -3.57 3.40 4.60
C PHE A 98 -4.00 4.85 4.33
N GLY A 99 -3.87 5.33 3.11
CA GLY A 99 -4.29 6.68 2.73
C GLY A 99 -5.81 6.84 2.60
N THR A 100 -6.24 8.04 2.21
CA THR A 100 -7.64 8.25 1.85
C THR A 100 -7.97 7.55 0.53
N TYR A 101 -9.24 7.22 0.32
CA TYR A 101 -9.68 6.57 -0.92
C TYR A 101 -9.39 7.44 -2.15
N GLU A 102 -9.68 8.74 -2.05
CA GLU A 102 -9.50 9.71 -3.12
C GLU A 102 -8.02 9.83 -3.52
N ASN A 103 -7.13 9.97 -2.54
CA ASN A 103 -5.69 10.04 -2.81
C ASN A 103 -5.16 8.71 -3.36
N THR A 104 -5.71 7.59 -2.93
CA THR A 104 -5.35 6.26 -3.45
C THR A 104 -5.72 6.13 -4.93
N VAL A 105 -6.93 6.51 -5.29
CA VAL A 105 -7.38 6.51 -6.69
C VAL A 105 -6.50 7.43 -7.53
N GLU A 106 -6.24 8.66 -7.05
CA GLU A 106 -5.41 9.62 -7.76
C GLU A 106 -3.98 9.11 -7.96
N ALA A 107 -3.36 8.53 -6.93
CA ALA A 107 -2.03 7.96 -7.03
C ALA A 107 -1.96 6.84 -8.08
N VAL A 108 -2.94 5.94 -8.09
CA VAL A 108 -3.03 4.87 -9.09
C VAL A 108 -3.15 5.44 -10.50
N GLU A 109 -4.01 6.44 -10.72
CA GLU A 109 -4.17 7.07 -12.02
C GLU A 109 -2.89 7.80 -12.50
N ARG A 110 -2.10 8.34 -11.59
CA ARG A 110 -0.80 8.93 -11.91
C ARG A 110 0.22 7.86 -12.32
N ILE A 111 0.31 6.77 -11.57
CA ILE A 111 1.23 5.66 -11.87
C ILE A 111 0.89 5.00 -13.22
N LYS A 112 -0.38 4.88 -13.56
CA LYS A 112 -0.83 4.30 -14.85
C LYS A 112 -0.39 5.11 -16.08
N LYS A 113 0.04 6.35 -15.90
CA LYS A 113 0.48 7.24 -16.99
C LYS A 113 2.00 7.16 -17.24
N LEU A 114 2.72 6.46 -16.38
CA LEU A 114 4.16 6.21 -16.56
C LEU A 114 4.39 5.12 -17.61
#